data_1b388465d0ea86c265a239c480948d00
#
_entry.id   1b388465d0ea86c265a239c480948d00
#
_cell.length_a   1.000
_cell.length_b   1.000
_cell.length_c   1.000
_cell.angle_alpha   90.00
_cell.angle_beta   90.00
_cell.angle_gamma   90.00
#
_symmetry.space_group_name_H-M   'P 1'
#
loop_
_entity.id
_entity.type
_entity.pdbx_description
1 polymer ?
#
loop_
_entity_poly.entity_id
_entity_poly.type
_entity_poly.pdbx_seq_one_letter_code
_entity_poly.pdbx_strand_id
1 'polypeptide(L)'
;MKKLLFTTLLIAFAIAPALSQKNVSNDEKSQRKEKIETLRIAFFTEKLEMTPEESTAFFALHDDLEESIADLKKEYKHLRTMKKNSDPISDKEYAQGVTQRAEFKKKEIDLNSSFILECFDILDAKRAIAIPEIKKNFRKQILAKRNKSVREK
;
A
#
# COMPACT_ATOMS: atom_id res chain seq x y z
N MET A 1 -72.14 7.00 -31.64
CA MET A 1 -71.69 5.70 -31.20
C MET A 1 -70.23 5.54 -31.71
N LYS A 2 -69.26 5.97 -30.96
CA LYS A 2 -67.82 5.74 -31.27
C LYS A 2 -67.13 5.50 -29.95
N LYS A 3 -66.72 4.25 -29.70
CA LYS A 3 -65.96 3.82 -28.55
C LYS A 3 -64.47 4.10 -28.80
N LEU A 4 -63.92 5.02 -28.03
CA LEU A 4 -62.47 5.30 -28.00
C LEU A 4 -61.80 4.38 -26.96
N LEU A 5 -60.97 3.49 -27.47
CA LEU A 5 -60.10 2.63 -26.68
C LEU A 5 -58.85 3.43 -26.25
N PHE A 6 -58.73 3.70 -24.96
CA PHE A 6 -57.49 4.21 -24.36
C PHE A 6 -56.55 3.05 -24.06
N THR A 7 -55.53 2.87 -24.86
CA THR A 7 -54.39 1.98 -24.55
C THR A 7 -53.36 2.76 -23.75
N THR A 8 -53.35 2.54 -22.45
CA THR A 8 -52.29 3.05 -21.58
C THR A 8 -51.02 2.23 -21.75
N LEU A 9 -49.99 2.85 -22.35
CA LEU A 9 -48.65 2.31 -22.49
C LEU A 9 -47.89 2.44 -21.13
N LEU A 10 -47.73 1.34 -20.45
CA LEU A 10 -47.00 1.24 -19.18
C LEU A 10 -45.53 1.01 -19.50
N ILE A 11 -44.73 2.09 -19.57
CA ILE A 11 -43.29 2.02 -19.73
C ILE A 11 -42.69 1.71 -18.36
N ALA A 12 -42.28 0.47 -18.16
CA ALA A 12 -41.54 0.04 -17.00
C ALA A 12 -40.10 0.62 -17.04
N PHE A 13 -39.82 1.56 -16.16
CA PHE A 13 -38.53 2.18 -15.99
C PHE A 13 -37.66 1.27 -15.10
N ALA A 14 -36.99 0.31 -15.70
CA ALA A 14 -35.98 -0.50 -15.02
C ALA A 14 -34.64 0.25 -15.02
N ILE A 15 -34.44 1.16 -14.08
CA ILE A 15 -33.13 1.75 -13.81
C ILE A 15 -32.37 0.79 -12.89
N ALA A 16 -31.34 0.15 -13.44
CA ALA A 16 -30.46 -0.75 -12.74
C ALA A 16 -29.55 0.04 -11.76
N PRO A 17 -29.40 -0.38 -10.51
CA PRO A 17 -28.43 0.20 -9.58
C PRO A 17 -27.05 -0.47 -9.77
N ALA A 18 -26.43 -0.31 -10.95
CA ALA A 18 -25.14 -0.94 -11.23
C ALA A 18 -23.91 -0.03 -10.98
N LEU A 19 -24.11 1.25 -10.62
CA LEU A 19 -23.03 2.21 -10.46
C LEU A 19 -22.62 2.46 -8.99
N SER A 20 -23.39 1.97 -8.02
CA SER A 20 -23.13 2.25 -6.58
C SER A 20 -22.08 1.35 -5.93
N GLN A 21 -21.86 0.13 -6.43
CA GLN A 21 -20.93 -0.82 -5.77
C GLN A 21 -19.45 -0.50 -5.97
N LYS A 22 -19.08 0.20 -7.06
CA LYS A 22 -17.67 0.52 -7.33
C LYS A 22 -17.13 1.66 -6.47
N ASN A 23 -17.97 2.61 -6.11
CA ASN A 23 -17.59 3.75 -5.27
C ASN A 23 -17.46 3.34 -3.79
N VAL A 24 -18.36 2.54 -3.26
CA VAL A 24 -18.33 2.07 -1.86
C VAL A 24 -17.03 1.30 -1.56
N SER A 25 -16.59 0.42 -2.44
CA SER A 25 -15.34 -0.35 -2.25
C SER A 25 -14.07 0.52 -2.31
N ASN A 26 -14.10 1.63 -3.06
CA ASN A 26 -12.98 2.58 -3.11
C ASN A 26 -12.93 3.45 -1.86
N ASP A 27 -14.05 3.91 -1.34
CA ASP A 27 -14.14 4.70 -0.12
C ASP A 27 -13.69 3.90 1.10
N GLU A 28 -14.14 2.65 1.25
CA GLU A 28 -13.68 1.77 2.33
C GLU A 28 -12.17 1.52 2.28
N LYS A 29 -11.60 1.37 1.07
CA LYS A 29 -10.17 1.17 0.89
C LYS A 29 -9.37 2.43 1.24
N SER A 30 -9.90 3.61 0.88
CA SER A 30 -9.31 4.91 1.22
C SER A 30 -9.31 5.13 2.74
N GLN A 31 -10.46 4.96 3.39
CA GLN A 31 -10.60 5.09 4.84
C GLN A 31 -9.70 4.12 5.62
N ARG A 32 -9.55 2.89 5.11
CA ARG A 32 -8.63 1.92 5.72
C ARG A 32 -7.18 2.37 5.60
N LYS A 33 -6.79 2.94 4.44
CA LYS A 33 -5.44 3.46 4.23
C LYS A 33 -5.14 4.62 5.18
N GLU A 34 -6.05 5.58 5.28
CA GLU A 34 -5.96 6.73 6.17
C GLU A 34 -5.85 6.31 7.65
N LYS A 35 -6.67 5.34 8.07
CA LYS A 35 -6.61 4.79 9.43
C LYS A 35 -5.26 4.12 9.73
N ILE A 36 -4.69 3.38 8.78
CA ILE A 36 -3.38 2.75 8.95
C ILE A 36 -2.30 3.82 9.03
N GLU A 37 -2.42 4.88 8.24
CA GLU A 37 -1.50 6.02 8.24
C GLU A 37 -1.50 6.75 9.57
N THR A 38 -2.67 7.09 10.10
CA THR A 38 -2.82 7.69 11.43
C THR A 38 -2.18 6.82 12.51
N LEU A 39 -2.41 5.50 12.45
CA LEU A 39 -1.79 4.56 13.39
C LEU A 39 -0.28 4.49 13.22
N ARG A 40 0.24 4.62 12.00
CA ARG A 40 1.68 4.65 11.72
C ARG A 40 2.33 5.86 12.37
N ILE A 41 1.77 7.05 12.11
CA ILE A 41 2.26 8.31 12.67
C ILE A 41 2.31 8.21 14.21
N ALA A 42 1.20 7.88 14.85
CA ALA A 42 1.13 7.77 16.30
C ALA A 42 2.15 6.76 16.86
N PHE A 43 2.26 5.58 16.22
CA PHE A 43 3.15 4.51 16.68
C PHE A 43 4.64 4.89 16.59
N PHE A 44 5.06 5.48 15.45
CA PHE A 44 6.45 5.86 15.25
C PHE A 44 6.83 7.06 16.15
N THR A 45 5.96 8.07 16.24
CA THR A 45 6.16 9.22 17.12
C THR A 45 6.38 8.78 18.58
N GLU A 46 5.53 7.85 19.06
CA GLU A 46 5.67 7.29 20.41
C GLU A 46 6.97 6.49 20.58
N LYS A 47 7.26 5.57 19.65
CA LYS A 47 8.39 4.65 19.78
C LYS A 47 9.75 5.30 19.58
N LEU A 48 9.82 6.36 18.81
CA LEU A 48 11.04 7.16 18.59
C LEU A 48 11.10 8.38 19.51
N GLU A 49 10.09 8.59 20.37
CA GLU A 49 10.02 9.74 21.30
C GLU A 49 10.24 11.07 20.56
N MET A 50 9.60 11.23 19.38
CA MET A 50 9.80 12.38 18.51
C MET A 50 9.06 13.61 19.01
N THR A 51 9.73 14.78 18.92
CA THR A 51 9.05 16.08 19.03
C THR A 51 8.14 16.31 17.83
N PRO A 52 7.21 17.29 17.84
CA PRO A 52 6.39 17.63 16.68
C PRO A 52 7.22 18.01 15.45
N GLU A 53 8.34 18.72 15.64
CA GLU A 53 9.26 19.14 14.57
C GLU A 53 9.98 17.94 13.97
N GLU A 54 10.56 17.07 14.82
CA GLU A 54 11.20 15.82 14.41
C GLU A 54 10.22 14.92 13.66
N SER A 55 8.99 14.80 14.16
CA SER A 55 7.93 14.00 13.53
C SER A 55 7.61 14.52 12.12
N THR A 56 7.47 15.83 11.95
CA THR A 56 7.20 16.43 10.65
C THR A 56 8.32 16.14 9.66
N ALA A 57 9.58 16.36 10.05
CA ALA A 57 10.74 16.11 9.20
C ALA A 57 10.92 14.62 8.88
N PHE A 58 10.75 13.75 9.88
CA PHE A 58 10.83 12.30 9.71
C PHE A 58 9.81 11.76 8.72
N PHE A 59 8.54 12.19 8.83
CA PHE A 59 7.50 11.68 7.92
C PHE A 59 7.64 12.23 6.51
N ALA A 60 8.19 13.44 6.31
CA ALA A 60 8.55 13.92 4.98
C ALA A 60 9.59 12.99 4.32
N LEU A 61 10.70 12.67 4.99
CA LEU A 61 11.69 11.71 4.50
C LEU A 61 11.13 10.30 4.30
N HIS A 62 10.23 9.87 5.18
CA HIS A 62 9.60 8.56 5.07
C HIS A 62 8.70 8.46 3.85
N ASP A 63 7.98 9.51 3.51
CA ASP A 63 7.11 9.54 2.32
C ASP A 63 7.93 9.54 1.03
N ASP A 64 9.05 10.26 0.97
CA ASP A 64 10.02 10.20 -0.13
C ASP A 64 10.60 8.79 -0.33
N LEU A 65 10.93 8.10 0.77
CA LEU A 65 11.34 6.69 0.73
C LEU A 65 10.24 5.78 0.17
N GLU A 66 8.99 5.94 0.64
CA GLU A 66 7.86 5.11 0.17
C GLU A 66 7.59 5.35 -1.33
N GLU A 67 7.71 6.58 -1.83
CA GLU A 67 7.62 6.90 -3.25
C GLU A 67 8.74 6.24 -4.04
N SER A 68 9.99 6.40 -3.62
CA SER A 68 11.16 5.77 -4.26
C SER A 68 11.03 4.24 -4.32
N ILE A 69 10.56 3.61 -3.24
CA ILE A 69 10.30 2.16 -3.21
C ILE A 69 9.12 1.78 -4.12
N ALA A 70 8.09 2.64 -4.23
CA ALA A 70 6.96 2.38 -5.12
C ALA A 70 7.41 2.43 -6.59
N ASP A 71 8.26 3.36 -6.97
CA ASP A 71 8.81 3.48 -8.32
C ASP A 71 9.76 2.32 -8.64
N LEU A 72 10.63 1.95 -7.72
CA LEU A 72 11.45 0.73 -7.84
C LEU A 72 10.58 -0.52 -8.06
N LYS A 73 9.46 -0.66 -7.34
CA LYS A 73 8.51 -1.77 -7.55
C LYS A 73 7.81 -1.72 -8.90
N LYS A 74 7.58 -0.53 -9.48
CA LYS A 74 7.03 -0.39 -10.85
C LYS A 74 8.06 -0.83 -11.89
N GLU A 75 9.31 -0.39 -11.76
CA GLU A 75 10.43 -0.79 -12.63
C GLU A 75 10.54 -2.30 -12.72
N TYR A 76 10.47 -3.00 -11.59
CA TYR A 76 10.61 -4.46 -11.51
C TYR A 76 9.28 -5.24 -11.50
N LYS A 77 8.18 -4.61 -11.91
CA LYS A 77 6.85 -5.24 -11.90
C LYS A 77 6.81 -6.54 -12.72
N HIS A 78 7.54 -6.61 -13.84
CA HIS A 78 7.61 -7.77 -14.73
C HIS A 78 8.13 -9.03 -14.01
N LEU A 79 9.03 -8.90 -13.00
CA LEU A 79 9.54 -10.05 -12.23
C LEU A 79 8.45 -10.79 -11.44
N ARG A 80 7.35 -10.11 -11.14
CA ARG A 80 6.21 -10.72 -10.44
C ARG A 80 5.32 -11.51 -11.38
N THR A 81 5.28 -11.13 -12.65
CA THR A 81 4.45 -11.78 -13.68
C THR A 81 5.15 -13.00 -14.28
N MET A 82 6.49 -13.04 -14.36
CA MET A 82 7.25 -14.19 -14.81
C MET A 82 6.87 -15.50 -14.07
N LYS A 83 6.50 -15.40 -12.80
CA LYS A 83 6.10 -16.58 -12.00
C LYS A 83 4.64 -17.01 -12.22
N LYS A 84 3.82 -16.18 -12.88
CA LYS A 84 2.39 -16.43 -13.06
C LYS A 84 1.99 -16.95 -14.43
N ASN A 85 2.86 -16.75 -15.42
CA ASN A 85 2.60 -17.21 -16.78
C ASN A 85 2.84 -18.71 -16.86
N SER A 86 1.85 -19.42 -17.38
CA SER A 86 1.89 -20.88 -17.57
C SER A 86 2.77 -21.29 -18.77
N ASP A 87 3.34 -20.33 -19.48
CA ASP A 87 4.21 -20.60 -20.62
C ASP A 87 5.58 -21.10 -20.13
N PRO A 88 6.19 -22.07 -20.84
CA PRO A 88 7.51 -22.56 -20.48
C PRO A 88 8.54 -21.43 -20.61
N ILE A 89 9.13 -21.06 -19.48
CA ILE A 89 10.20 -20.06 -19.39
C ILE A 89 11.53 -20.76 -19.61
N SER A 90 12.40 -20.22 -20.46
CA SER A 90 13.73 -20.78 -20.72
C SER A 90 14.67 -20.60 -19.51
N ASP A 91 15.68 -21.48 -19.40
CA ASP A 91 16.70 -21.40 -18.34
C ASP A 91 17.42 -20.03 -18.34
N LYS A 92 17.60 -19.44 -19.52
CA LYS A 92 18.18 -18.10 -19.66
C LYS A 92 17.32 -17.01 -19.03
N GLU A 93 16.02 -17.08 -19.26
CA GLU A 93 15.06 -16.11 -18.66
C GLU A 93 14.97 -16.31 -17.15
N TYR A 94 15.01 -17.55 -16.66
CA TYR A 94 15.12 -17.81 -15.23
C TYR A 94 16.38 -17.21 -14.62
N ALA A 95 17.55 -17.39 -15.24
CA ALA A 95 18.80 -16.83 -14.78
C ALA A 95 18.77 -15.29 -14.75
N GLN A 96 18.24 -14.66 -15.80
CA GLN A 96 18.02 -13.22 -15.83
C GLN A 96 17.09 -12.74 -14.72
N GLY A 97 15.98 -13.46 -14.47
CA GLY A 97 15.06 -13.16 -13.41
C GLY A 97 15.68 -13.24 -12.00
N VAL A 98 16.63 -14.16 -11.80
CA VAL A 98 17.39 -14.26 -10.53
C VAL A 98 18.29 -13.03 -10.35
N THR A 99 19.06 -12.65 -11.39
CA THR A 99 19.94 -11.47 -11.36
C THR A 99 19.15 -10.19 -11.10
N GLN A 100 18.06 -9.96 -11.83
CA GLN A 100 17.22 -8.79 -11.66
C GLN A 100 16.58 -8.71 -10.27
N ARG A 101 16.23 -9.86 -9.67
CA ARG A 101 15.74 -9.87 -8.27
C ARG A 101 16.83 -9.49 -7.27
N ALA A 102 18.07 -9.89 -7.51
CA ALA A 102 19.20 -9.50 -6.69
C ALA A 102 19.45 -7.99 -6.78
N GLU A 103 19.41 -7.43 -7.99
CA GLU A 103 19.51 -5.98 -8.24
C GLU A 103 18.39 -5.20 -7.54
N PHE A 104 17.13 -5.65 -7.69
CA PHE A 104 16.01 -5.07 -6.99
C PHE A 104 16.24 -5.03 -5.46
N LYS A 105 16.67 -6.15 -4.90
CA LYS A 105 16.94 -6.24 -3.46
C LYS A 105 18.08 -5.33 -3.02
N LYS A 106 19.14 -5.23 -3.83
CA LYS A 106 20.23 -4.29 -3.56
C LYS A 106 19.73 -2.85 -3.52
N LYS A 107 19.03 -2.41 -4.57
CA LYS A 107 18.45 -1.06 -4.63
C LYS A 107 17.49 -0.78 -3.46
N GLU A 108 16.65 -1.76 -3.06
CA GLU A 108 15.74 -1.63 -1.91
C GLU A 108 16.51 -1.46 -0.59
N ILE A 109 17.63 -2.17 -0.42
CA ILE A 109 18.51 -2.04 0.76
C ILE A 109 19.18 -0.66 0.76
N ASP A 110 19.73 -0.24 -0.39
CA ASP A 110 20.40 1.05 -0.52
C ASP A 110 19.47 2.21 -0.17
N LEU A 111 18.23 2.22 -0.69
CA LEU A 111 17.21 3.23 -0.35
C LEU A 111 16.90 3.25 1.17
N ASN A 112 16.69 2.09 1.78
CA ASN A 112 16.43 2.03 3.22
C ASN A 112 17.65 2.46 4.04
N SER A 113 18.86 2.17 3.61
CA SER A 113 20.09 2.58 4.30
C SER A 113 20.29 4.09 4.22
N SER A 114 20.10 4.70 3.04
CA SER A 114 20.16 6.16 2.87
C SER A 114 19.16 6.86 3.78
N PHE A 115 17.91 6.40 3.79
CA PHE A 115 16.88 6.92 4.69
C PHE A 115 17.30 6.87 6.17
N ILE A 116 17.87 5.75 6.64
CA ILE A 116 18.34 5.66 8.03
C ILE A 116 19.45 6.66 8.32
N LEU A 117 20.40 6.84 7.37
CA LEU A 117 21.49 7.81 7.51
C LEU A 117 20.97 9.25 7.54
N GLU A 118 20.01 9.58 6.68
CA GLU A 118 19.37 10.91 6.68
C GLU A 118 18.59 11.18 7.98
N CYS A 119 18.01 10.13 8.58
CA CYS A 119 17.35 10.27 9.87
C CYS A 119 18.34 10.63 11.02
N PHE A 120 19.67 10.49 10.86
CA PHE A 120 20.63 10.92 11.87
C PHE A 120 20.65 12.44 12.07
N ASP A 121 20.27 13.20 11.05
CA ASP A 121 20.18 14.67 11.13
C ASP A 121 18.89 15.14 11.82
N ILE A 122 17.88 14.27 11.92
CA ILE A 122 16.58 14.55 12.56
C ILE A 122 16.53 13.94 13.96
N LEU A 123 17.00 12.71 14.08
CA LEU A 123 16.99 11.91 15.29
C LEU A 123 18.45 11.63 15.70
N ASP A 124 18.70 11.30 16.97
CA ASP A 124 20.01 10.75 17.32
C ASP A 124 20.22 9.36 16.68
N ALA A 125 21.49 8.95 16.58
CA ALA A 125 21.87 7.67 15.95
C ALA A 125 21.20 6.46 16.60
N LYS A 126 20.97 6.48 17.91
CA LYS A 126 20.32 5.37 18.65
C LYS A 126 18.87 5.20 18.23
N ARG A 127 18.13 6.31 18.12
CA ARG A 127 16.74 6.29 17.67
C ARG A 127 16.64 5.91 16.20
N ALA A 128 17.50 6.46 15.34
CA ALA A 128 17.50 6.15 13.91
C ALA A 128 17.80 4.66 13.61
N ILE A 129 18.78 4.06 14.29
CA ILE A 129 19.10 2.63 14.15
C ILE A 129 17.94 1.72 14.59
N ALA A 130 17.07 2.18 15.50
CA ALA A 130 15.91 1.42 15.95
C ALA A 130 14.76 1.35 14.92
N ILE A 131 14.74 2.23 13.91
CA ILE A 131 13.66 2.35 12.93
C ILE A 131 13.29 1.00 12.27
N PRO A 132 14.23 0.16 11.79
CA PRO A 132 13.88 -1.11 11.14
C PRO A 132 13.11 -2.06 12.06
N GLU A 133 13.47 -2.14 13.34
CA GLU A 133 12.77 -3.00 14.29
C GLU A 133 11.40 -2.42 14.67
N ILE A 134 11.28 -1.11 14.80
CA ILE A 134 10.02 -0.40 15.02
C ILE A 134 9.07 -0.64 13.82
N LYS A 135 9.57 -0.51 12.59
CA LYS A 135 8.82 -0.81 11.35
C LYS A 135 8.32 -2.25 11.31
N LYS A 136 9.15 -3.21 11.72
CA LYS A 136 8.78 -4.62 11.81
C LYS A 136 7.69 -4.87 12.86
N ASN A 137 7.78 -4.23 14.02
CA ASN A 137 6.81 -4.35 15.11
C ASN A 137 5.46 -3.74 14.74
N PHE A 138 5.46 -2.56 14.11
CA PHE A 138 4.25 -1.96 13.54
C PHE A 138 3.55 -2.90 12.56
N ARG A 139 4.31 -3.48 11.60
CA ARG A 139 3.75 -4.44 10.64
C ARG A 139 3.09 -5.64 11.33
N LYS A 140 3.73 -6.22 12.37
CA LYS A 140 3.15 -7.31 13.15
C LYS A 140 1.84 -6.91 13.81
N GLN A 141 1.79 -5.70 14.39
CA GLN A 141 0.58 -5.18 15.04
C GLN A 141 -0.59 -5.00 14.06
N ILE A 142 -0.32 -4.43 12.88
CA ILE A 142 -1.35 -4.24 11.84
C ILE A 142 -1.88 -5.59 11.35
N LEU A 143 -0.99 -6.58 11.13
CA LEU A 143 -1.39 -7.93 10.73
C LEU A 143 -2.24 -8.63 11.79
N ALA A 144 -1.87 -8.51 13.07
CA ALA A 144 -2.65 -9.07 14.18
C ALA A 144 -4.06 -8.48 14.26
N LYS A 145 -4.18 -7.14 14.15
CA LYS A 145 -5.48 -6.44 14.12
C LYS A 145 -6.34 -6.91 12.94
N ARG A 146 -5.74 -7.08 11.76
CA ARG A 146 -6.44 -7.57 10.56
C ARG A 146 -6.97 -8.99 10.75
N ASN A 147 -6.15 -9.89 11.29
CA ASN A 147 -6.54 -11.28 11.51
C ASN A 147 -7.67 -11.41 12.55
N LYS A 148 -7.68 -10.56 13.58
CA LYS A 148 -8.75 -10.50 14.56
C LYS A 148 -10.07 -10.07 13.91
N SER A 149 -10.07 -9.01 13.11
CA SER A 149 -11.27 -8.51 12.42
C SER A 149 -11.87 -9.48 11.39
N VAL A 150 -11.07 -10.42 10.88
CA VAL A 150 -11.54 -11.48 9.96
C VAL A 150 -12.19 -12.65 10.71
N ARG A 151 -11.76 -12.91 11.95
CA ARG A 151 -12.32 -14.00 12.77
C ARG A 151 -13.64 -13.64 13.47
N GLU A 152 -13.91 -12.33 13.59
CA GLU A 152 -15.10 -11.80 14.24
C GLU A 152 -16.26 -11.51 13.26
N LYS A 153 -16.09 -11.84 11.97
CA LYS A 153 -17.10 -11.80 10.91
C LYS A 153 -17.54 -13.21 10.51
#